data_59d62e5896426e8a9119d982d595f72d
#
_entry.id   59d62e5896426e8a9119d982d595f72d
#
_cell.length_a   1.000
_cell.length_b   1.000
_cell.length_c   1.000
_cell.angle_alpha   90.00
_cell.angle_beta   90.00
_cell.angle_gamma   90.00
#
_symmetry.space_group_name_H-M   'P 1'
#
loop_
_entity.id
_entity.type
_entity.pdbx_description
1 polymer ?
#
loop_
_entity_poly.entity_id
_entity_poly.type
_entity_poly.pdbx_seq_one_letter_code
_entity_poly.pdbx_strand_id
1 'polypeptide(L)'
;MPRSAEFDELDLQLVTALQTTPRADWHHLGRLLGVSASTTARRWARLTEAGLAWLGCHPLRLPGMQAFAAIIEVDTVPGKLYTVAAQVADDPHVFDVIHLSGSRDLLVVAGFADHASLARYLGFRLGSLDGVLATRAQIATTIHTESSRWRADRLLPARSTASAVSTPRIRVEPDATDLLLMTTLGQDPRLPVVELADRTDLSPTTVARRLSRLTSGRVLAWRCDVARVAAGWPVSAHLWGWLPQERVRQVTAQLVGMREVRMCVSTTGPSNLFVSVWLRSMRDLEAFQARLASRAPELTVTDRAVSLWQLKLGGRLLDPEGRRLRSIPLSLWPEQPAADTQNAVVDRLRHSHHAPPHPEDAGIRGPDGRQPKQPGRKPG
;
A
#
# COMPACT_ATOMS: atom_id res chain seq x y z
N MET A 1 19.09 30.74 -6.30
CA MET A 1 19.13 30.23 -7.69
C MET A 1 17.71 29.95 -8.11
N PRO A 2 17.21 30.47 -9.26
CA PRO A 2 15.89 30.12 -9.73
C PRO A 2 15.88 28.62 -10.00
N ARG A 3 15.00 27.85 -9.32
CA ARG A 3 14.73 26.45 -9.66
C ARG A 3 14.20 26.45 -11.08
N SER A 4 14.97 25.95 -12.03
CA SER A 4 14.46 25.57 -13.34
C SER A 4 13.24 24.72 -13.09
N ALA A 5 12.09 25.05 -13.70
CA ALA A 5 10.88 24.30 -13.54
C ALA A 5 11.16 22.84 -13.97
N GLU A 6 11.18 21.93 -13.00
CA GLU A 6 11.51 20.51 -13.24
C GLU A 6 10.47 19.87 -14.14
N PHE A 7 9.21 20.36 -14.09
CA PHE A 7 8.11 20.04 -15.00
C PHE A 7 7.62 21.32 -15.68
N ASP A 8 7.45 21.28 -16.99
CA ASP A 8 6.65 22.24 -17.70
C ASP A 8 5.20 21.71 -17.90
N GLU A 9 4.31 22.54 -18.47
CA GLU A 9 2.91 22.18 -18.67
C GLU A 9 2.76 20.95 -19.58
N LEU A 10 3.57 20.86 -20.64
CA LEU A 10 3.54 19.75 -21.58
C LEU A 10 4.01 18.45 -20.91
N ASP A 11 4.94 18.51 -19.97
CA ASP A 11 5.37 17.35 -19.17
C ASP A 11 4.23 16.83 -18.28
N LEU A 12 3.48 17.71 -17.63
CA LEU A 12 2.32 17.32 -16.80
C LEU A 12 1.18 16.74 -17.66
N GLN A 13 0.97 17.29 -18.86
CA GLN A 13 0.03 16.74 -19.83
C GLN A 13 0.47 15.34 -20.30
N LEU A 14 1.77 15.15 -20.58
CA LEU A 14 2.33 13.84 -20.95
C LEU A 14 2.16 12.80 -19.82
N VAL A 15 2.44 13.19 -18.58
CA VAL A 15 2.19 12.33 -17.40
C VAL A 15 0.71 11.96 -17.34
N THR A 16 -0.21 12.91 -17.49
CA THR A 16 -1.66 12.66 -17.45
C THR A 16 -2.11 11.73 -18.58
N ALA A 17 -1.56 11.91 -19.79
CA ALA A 17 -1.83 11.01 -20.91
C ALA A 17 -1.34 9.57 -20.61
N LEU A 18 -0.14 9.42 -20.04
CA LEU A 18 0.41 8.13 -19.62
C LEU A 18 -0.32 7.52 -18.43
N GLN A 19 -0.92 8.33 -17.56
CA GLN A 19 -1.82 7.83 -16.50
C GLN A 19 -3.10 7.22 -17.05
N THR A 20 -3.50 7.62 -18.25
CA THR A 20 -4.72 7.12 -18.93
C THR A 20 -4.40 5.97 -19.89
N THR A 21 -3.30 6.09 -20.63
CA THR A 21 -2.87 5.14 -21.67
C THR A 21 -1.37 4.81 -21.50
N PRO A 22 -0.97 4.02 -20.49
CA PRO A 22 0.43 3.83 -20.09
C PRO A 22 1.33 3.23 -21.19
N ARG A 23 0.75 2.41 -22.06
CA ARG A 23 1.44 1.68 -23.13
C ARG A 23 1.13 2.21 -24.53
N ALA A 24 0.46 3.37 -24.65
CA ALA A 24 0.24 4.00 -25.95
C ALA A 24 1.57 4.30 -26.66
N ASP A 25 1.61 4.16 -27.98
CA ASP A 25 2.77 4.52 -28.77
C ASP A 25 3.03 6.04 -28.77
N TRP A 26 4.24 6.43 -29.10
CA TRP A 26 4.65 7.84 -29.06
C TRP A 26 3.96 8.70 -30.13
N HIS A 27 3.52 8.10 -31.24
CA HIS A 27 2.74 8.79 -32.26
C HIS A 27 1.36 9.17 -31.74
N HIS A 28 0.69 8.23 -31.07
CA HIS A 28 -0.62 8.50 -30.47
C HIS A 28 -0.52 9.59 -29.39
N LEU A 29 0.46 9.47 -28.48
CA LEU A 29 0.70 10.48 -27.44
C LEU A 29 1.09 11.84 -28.03
N GLY A 30 1.94 11.87 -29.05
CA GLY A 30 2.34 13.10 -29.73
C GLY A 30 1.16 13.80 -30.36
N ARG A 31 0.27 13.09 -31.05
CA ARG A 31 -0.97 13.68 -31.64
C ARG A 31 -1.88 14.25 -30.56
N LEU A 32 -2.02 13.52 -29.41
CA LEU A 32 -2.83 14.00 -28.29
C LEU A 32 -2.30 15.31 -27.70
N LEU A 33 -0.97 15.47 -27.67
CA LEU A 33 -0.27 16.60 -27.07
C LEU A 33 0.09 17.71 -28.06
N GLY A 34 -0.20 17.54 -29.36
CA GLY A 34 0.14 18.53 -30.41
C GLY A 34 1.64 18.63 -30.71
N VAL A 35 2.42 17.57 -30.47
CA VAL A 35 3.87 17.51 -30.69
C VAL A 35 4.30 16.26 -31.45
N SER A 36 5.55 16.23 -31.94
CA SER A 36 6.07 15.07 -32.67
C SER A 36 6.27 13.86 -31.71
N ALA A 37 6.21 12.64 -32.27
CA ALA A 37 6.50 11.41 -31.53
C ALA A 37 7.90 11.42 -30.89
N SER A 38 8.91 11.96 -31.61
CA SER A 38 10.28 12.07 -31.12
C SER A 38 10.40 13.07 -29.96
N THR A 39 9.67 14.19 -30.01
CA THR A 39 9.61 15.15 -28.89
C THR A 39 8.99 14.50 -27.65
N THR A 40 7.89 13.77 -27.83
CA THR A 40 7.21 13.06 -26.74
C THR A 40 8.13 12.02 -26.08
N ALA A 41 8.79 11.16 -26.89
CA ALA A 41 9.71 10.16 -26.40
C ALA A 41 10.91 10.78 -25.66
N ARG A 42 11.52 11.85 -26.20
CA ARG A 42 12.65 12.55 -25.57
C ARG A 42 12.26 13.18 -24.24
N ARG A 43 11.06 13.79 -24.14
CA ARG A 43 10.57 14.34 -22.87
C ARG A 43 10.38 13.26 -21.83
N TRP A 44 9.77 12.15 -22.21
CA TRP A 44 9.60 11.02 -21.29
C TRP A 44 10.94 10.45 -20.81
N ALA A 45 11.90 10.26 -21.71
CA ALA A 45 13.25 9.82 -21.37
C ALA A 45 13.89 10.75 -20.34
N ARG A 46 13.88 12.07 -20.60
CA ARG A 46 14.37 13.08 -19.66
C ARG A 46 13.72 12.97 -18.26
N LEU A 47 12.39 12.84 -18.20
CA LEU A 47 11.67 12.73 -16.94
C LEU A 47 12.02 11.45 -16.18
N THR A 48 12.17 10.34 -16.88
CA THR A 48 12.51 9.04 -16.26
C THR A 48 13.97 8.94 -15.82
N GLU A 49 14.90 9.47 -16.62
CA GLU A 49 16.34 9.54 -16.28
C GLU A 49 16.58 10.43 -15.07
N ALA A 50 15.89 11.55 -14.97
CA ALA A 50 15.95 12.45 -13.82
C ALA A 50 15.19 11.95 -12.59
N GLY A 51 14.54 10.78 -12.67
CA GLY A 51 13.71 10.23 -11.58
C GLY A 51 12.45 11.04 -11.28
N LEU A 52 12.04 11.95 -12.18
CA LEU A 52 10.92 12.86 -11.98
C LEU A 52 9.57 12.20 -12.24
N ALA A 53 9.49 11.28 -13.19
CA ALA A 53 8.28 10.51 -13.49
C ALA A 53 8.65 9.06 -13.81
N TRP A 54 7.74 8.14 -13.52
CA TRP A 54 7.92 6.72 -13.82
C TRP A 54 6.59 6.01 -13.98
N LEU A 55 6.62 4.96 -14.77
CA LEU A 55 5.52 4.03 -14.87
C LEU A 55 5.71 2.87 -13.89
N GLY A 56 4.62 2.28 -13.47
CA GLY A 56 4.56 1.06 -12.69
C GLY A 56 3.39 0.20 -13.14
N CYS A 57 3.47 -1.08 -12.84
CA CYS A 57 2.30 -1.94 -12.87
C CYS A 57 2.30 -2.86 -11.64
N HIS A 58 1.12 -3.22 -11.19
CA HIS A 58 0.96 -4.08 -10.02
C HIS A 58 -0.33 -4.86 -10.13
N PRO A 59 -0.42 -6.03 -9.49
CA PRO A 59 -1.67 -6.74 -9.39
C PRO A 59 -2.67 -5.95 -8.53
N LEU A 60 -3.92 -5.76 -9.02
CA LEU A 60 -5.03 -5.17 -8.26
C LEU A 60 -5.80 -6.21 -7.46
N ARG A 61 -5.96 -7.37 -8.06
CA ARG A 61 -6.73 -8.48 -7.50
C ARG A 61 -6.13 -9.78 -8.02
N LEU A 62 -6.16 -10.77 -7.17
CA LEU A 62 -5.79 -12.13 -7.50
C LEU A 62 -7.00 -13.01 -7.18
N PRO A 63 -7.80 -13.31 -8.23
CA PRO A 63 -8.97 -14.18 -8.08
C PRO A 63 -8.56 -15.52 -7.46
N GLY A 64 -9.41 -16.04 -6.56
CA GLY A 64 -9.11 -17.26 -5.82
C GLY A 64 -8.28 -17.04 -4.54
N MET A 65 -7.64 -15.88 -4.38
CA MET A 65 -6.94 -15.51 -3.15
C MET A 65 -7.74 -14.49 -2.34
N GLN A 66 -7.70 -14.61 -1.02
CA GLN A 66 -8.25 -13.61 -0.08
C GLN A 66 -7.25 -12.45 0.12
N ALA A 67 -6.54 -12.09 -0.96
CA ALA A 67 -5.53 -11.06 -0.91
C ALA A 67 -6.13 -9.71 -0.50
N PHE A 68 -5.46 -9.05 0.43
CA PHE A 68 -5.85 -7.75 0.96
C PHE A 68 -4.63 -6.87 1.20
N ALA A 69 -4.86 -5.57 1.36
CA ALA A 69 -3.85 -4.63 1.82
C ALA A 69 -3.96 -4.42 3.34
N ALA A 70 -2.83 -4.17 3.98
CA ALA A 70 -2.76 -3.70 5.35
C ALA A 70 -2.01 -2.36 5.41
N ILE A 71 -2.46 -1.51 6.32
CA ILE A 71 -1.78 -0.29 6.75
C ILE A 71 -1.15 -0.61 8.09
N ILE A 72 0.18 -0.59 8.13
CA ILE A 72 0.96 -0.99 9.30
C ILE A 72 1.70 0.23 9.83
N GLU A 73 1.46 0.58 11.07
CA GLU A 73 2.18 1.60 11.80
C GLU A 73 3.32 0.92 12.55
N VAL A 74 4.51 1.52 12.48
CA VAL A 74 5.72 0.99 13.12
C VAL A 74 6.35 2.09 13.97
N ASP A 75 6.60 1.79 15.22
CA ASP A 75 7.38 2.62 16.12
C ASP A 75 8.80 2.04 16.23
N THR A 76 9.81 2.90 16.24
CA THR A 76 11.21 2.51 16.18
C THR A 76 12.02 3.05 17.36
N VAL A 77 13.11 2.36 17.69
CA VAL A 77 14.10 2.88 18.64
C VAL A 77 14.74 4.15 18.04
N PRO A 78 14.92 5.23 18.83
CA PRO A 78 15.62 6.42 18.36
C PRO A 78 16.97 6.09 17.71
N GLY A 79 17.22 6.65 16.52
CA GLY A 79 18.41 6.39 15.71
C GLY A 79 18.36 5.13 14.82
N LYS A 80 17.34 4.27 14.95
CA LYS A 80 17.17 3.08 14.11
C LYS A 80 16.15 3.24 12.97
N LEU A 81 15.38 4.33 12.95
CA LEU A 81 14.27 4.56 12.02
C LEU A 81 14.65 4.26 10.58
N TYR A 82 15.69 4.88 10.06
CA TYR A 82 16.05 4.72 8.64
C TYR A 82 16.69 3.36 8.34
N THR A 83 17.32 2.72 9.31
CA THR A 83 17.80 1.32 9.17
C THR A 83 16.61 0.37 9.01
N VAL A 84 15.60 0.50 9.88
CA VAL A 84 14.35 -0.27 9.79
C VAL A 84 13.61 0.04 8.49
N ALA A 85 13.44 1.33 8.15
CA ALA A 85 12.73 1.76 6.94
C ALA A 85 13.37 1.21 5.67
N ALA A 86 14.72 1.20 5.56
CA ALA A 86 15.43 0.65 4.42
C ALA A 86 15.22 -0.86 4.29
N GLN A 87 15.27 -1.61 5.39
CA GLN A 87 15.04 -3.06 5.38
C GLN A 87 13.59 -3.42 5.00
N VAL A 88 12.61 -2.66 5.51
CA VAL A 88 11.19 -2.83 5.16
C VAL A 88 10.93 -2.41 3.71
N ALA A 89 11.64 -1.41 3.21
CA ALA A 89 11.49 -0.96 1.83
C ALA A 89 11.99 -1.98 0.80
N ASP A 90 12.88 -2.89 1.17
CA ASP A 90 13.33 -3.98 0.29
C ASP A 90 12.33 -5.16 0.22
N ASP A 91 11.35 -5.22 1.13
CA ASP A 91 10.36 -6.28 1.13
C ASP A 91 9.44 -6.17 -0.13
N PRO A 92 9.29 -7.24 -0.95
CA PRO A 92 8.62 -7.16 -2.25
C PRO A 92 7.10 -7.02 -2.17
N HIS A 93 6.46 -7.34 -1.06
CA HIS A 93 5.01 -7.16 -0.85
C HIS A 93 4.65 -5.80 -0.22
N VAL A 94 5.67 -5.00 0.12
CA VAL A 94 5.48 -3.63 0.62
C VAL A 94 5.37 -2.67 -0.56
N PHE A 95 4.24 -1.95 -0.63
CA PHE A 95 3.98 -0.93 -1.65
C PHE A 95 4.60 0.41 -1.28
N ASP A 96 4.35 0.85 -0.06
CA ASP A 96 4.77 2.18 0.41
C ASP A 96 5.45 2.08 1.79
N VAL A 97 6.51 2.89 1.98
CA VAL A 97 7.17 3.12 3.27
C VAL A 97 7.32 4.63 3.45
N ILE A 98 6.77 5.16 4.53
CA ILE A 98 6.65 6.59 4.76
C ILE A 98 7.10 6.91 6.18
N HIS A 99 8.10 7.79 6.33
CA HIS A 99 8.40 8.42 7.61
C HIS A 99 7.39 9.53 7.88
N LEU A 100 6.73 9.46 9.03
CA LEU A 100 5.65 10.38 9.42
C LEU A 100 6.07 11.31 10.56
N SER A 101 5.35 12.43 10.65
CA SER A 101 5.28 13.23 11.87
C SER A 101 4.24 12.65 12.83
N GLY A 102 4.32 12.98 14.12
CA GLY A 102 3.28 12.64 15.10
C GLY A 102 3.62 11.44 15.97
N SER A 103 2.61 10.60 16.27
CA SER A 103 2.69 9.56 17.29
C SER A 103 3.26 8.23 16.80
N ARG A 104 3.57 8.11 15.51
CA ARG A 104 4.16 6.91 14.88
C ARG A 104 5.30 7.31 13.96
N ASP A 105 6.32 6.48 13.86
CA ASP A 105 7.50 6.78 13.06
C ASP A 105 7.32 6.44 11.60
N LEU A 106 6.86 5.21 11.29
CA LEU A 106 6.69 4.74 9.94
C LEU A 106 5.25 4.30 9.67
N LEU A 107 4.80 4.57 8.45
CA LEU A 107 3.61 3.99 7.85
C LEU A 107 4.04 3.08 6.70
N VAL A 108 3.62 1.84 6.77
CA VAL A 108 3.89 0.83 5.75
C VAL A 108 2.56 0.38 5.15
N VAL A 109 2.45 0.43 3.82
CA VAL A 109 1.31 -0.16 3.10
C VAL A 109 1.81 -1.41 2.39
N ALA A 110 1.23 -2.54 2.71
CA ALA A 110 1.66 -3.84 2.18
C ALA A 110 0.48 -4.71 1.77
N GLY A 111 0.72 -5.61 0.81
CA GLY A 111 -0.27 -6.58 0.34
C GLY A 111 0.04 -7.98 0.85
N PHE A 112 -1.01 -8.73 1.20
CA PHE A 112 -0.90 -10.07 1.75
C PHE A 112 -1.86 -11.03 1.06
N ALA A 113 -1.43 -12.26 0.85
CA ALA A 113 -2.24 -13.31 0.23
C ALA A 113 -3.37 -13.79 1.15
N ASP A 114 -3.11 -13.81 2.47
CA ASP A 114 -4.02 -14.27 3.51
C ASP A 114 -3.62 -13.70 4.89
N HIS A 115 -4.45 -13.93 5.91
CA HIS A 115 -4.21 -13.45 7.27
C HIS A 115 -2.98 -14.10 7.92
N ALA A 116 -2.66 -15.35 7.56
CA ALA A 116 -1.49 -16.03 8.10
C ALA A 116 -0.19 -15.39 7.60
N SER A 117 -0.14 -14.93 6.35
CA SER A 117 1.01 -14.19 5.81
C SER A 117 1.19 -12.83 6.48
N LEU A 118 0.12 -12.10 6.80
CA LEU A 118 0.20 -10.88 7.60
C LEU A 118 0.71 -11.19 9.02
N ALA A 119 0.17 -12.22 9.68
CA ALA A 119 0.60 -12.60 11.03
C ALA A 119 2.10 -12.98 11.06
N ARG A 120 2.58 -13.74 10.06
CA ARG A 120 4.01 -14.06 9.92
C ARG A 120 4.87 -12.79 9.70
N TYR A 121 4.41 -11.89 8.86
CA TYR A 121 5.12 -10.66 8.60
C TYR A 121 5.27 -9.80 9.85
N LEU A 122 4.18 -9.61 10.60
CA LEU A 122 4.20 -8.83 11.84
C LEU A 122 5.06 -9.52 12.93
N GLY A 123 4.86 -10.82 13.17
CA GLY A 123 5.47 -11.53 14.26
C GLY A 123 6.93 -11.93 14.01
N PHE A 124 7.27 -12.34 12.77
CA PHE A 124 8.58 -12.91 12.50
C PHE A 124 9.47 -12.00 11.63
N ARG A 125 8.89 -11.20 10.72
CA ARG A 125 9.69 -10.29 9.90
C ARG A 125 9.89 -8.95 10.60
N LEU A 126 8.82 -8.21 10.89
CA LEU A 126 8.93 -6.91 11.56
C LEU A 126 9.36 -7.07 13.01
N GLY A 127 8.80 -8.04 13.74
CA GLY A 127 9.13 -8.28 15.15
C GLY A 127 10.56 -8.77 15.39
N SER A 128 11.29 -9.22 14.36
CA SER A 128 12.70 -9.61 14.45
C SER A 128 13.68 -8.51 14.01
N LEU A 129 13.19 -7.39 13.47
CA LEU A 129 14.07 -6.29 13.07
C LEU A 129 14.61 -5.55 14.29
N ASP A 130 15.93 -5.45 14.35
CA ASP A 130 16.59 -4.62 15.36
C ASP A 130 16.17 -3.16 15.19
N GLY A 131 15.56 -2.62 16.24
CA GLY A 131 15.07 -1.24 16.27
C GLY A 131 13.56 -1.09 16.09
N VAL A 132 12.78 -2.14 15.87
CA VAL A 132 11.31 -2.09 15.95
C VAL A 132 10.86 -2.20 17.40
N LEU A 133 10.10 -1.21 17.88
CA LEU A 133 9.52 -1.18 19.24
C LEU A 133 8.10 -1.75 19.28
N ALA A 134 7.28 -1.35 18.31
CA ALA A 134 5.89 -1.77 18.24
C ALA A 134 5.37 -1.73 16.80
N THR A 135 4.37 -2.58 16.52
CA THR A 135 3.65 -2.59 15.24
C THR A 135 2.15 -2.63 15.50
N ARG A 136 1.39 -1.89 14.68
CA ARG A 136 -0.09 -1.92 14.68
C ARG A 136 -0.55 -2.06 13.24
N ALA A 137 -1.35 -3.07 12.94
CA ALA A 137 -1.84 -3.33 11.60
C ALA A 137 -3.35 -3.11 11.51
N GLN A 138 -3.77 -2.37 10.50
CA GLN A 138 -5.16 -2.16 10.10
C GLN A 138 -5.37 -2.82 8.75
N ILE A 139 -6.35 -3.72 8.65
CA ILE A 139 -6.67 -4.41 7.40
C ILE A 139 -7.61 -3.54 6.58
N ALA A 140 -7.28 -3.34 5.31
CA ALA A 140 -8.15 -2.67 4.35
C ALA A 140 -9.35 -3.56 4.03
N THR A 141 -10.53 -3.12 4.43
CA THR A 141 -11.79 -3.84 4.14
C THR A 141 -12.36 -3.43 2.78
N THR A 142 -12.16 -2.18 2.38
CA THR A 142 -12.58 -1.67 1.07
C THR A 142 -11.64 -0.57 0.60
N ILE A 143 -11.07 -0.71 -0.59
CA ILE A 143 -10.29 0.34 -1.25
C ILE A 143 -11.24 1.14 -2.14
N HIS A 144 -11.59 2.36 -1.73
CA HIS A 144 -12.49 3.25 -2.49
C HIS A 144 -11.73 3.94 -3.62
N THR A 145 -10.51 4.41 -3.35
CA THR A 145 -9.56 4.87 -4.37
C THR A 145 -8.12 4.64 -3.91
N GLU A 146 -7.23 4.49 -4.86
CA GLU A 146 -5.80 4.33 -4.64
C GLU A 146 -5.00 5.16 -5.66
N SER A 147 -3.70 5.27 -5.45
CA SER A 147 -2.82 6.23 -6.15
C SER A 147 -2.81 6.09 -7.68
N SER A 148 -3.10 4.91 -8.25
CA SER A 148 -3.14 4.74 -9.72
C SER A 148 -4.30 5.48 -10.39
N ARG A 149 -5.32 5.84 -9.63
CA ARG A 149 -6.48 6.60 -10.13
C ARG A 149 -6.29 8.12 -10.06
N TRP A 150 -5.32 8.59 -9.32
CA TRP A 150 -5.02 10.01 -9.22
C TRP A 150 -4.46 10.56 -10.54
N ARG A 151 -4.79 11.81 -10.90
CA ARG A 151 -4.35 12.48 -12.12
C ARG A 151 -3.63 13.78 -11.78
N ALA A 152 -2.49 14.00 -12.43
CA ALA A 152 -1.68 15.19 -12.23
C ALA A 152 -2.40 16.46 -12.73
N ASP A 153 -3.10 16.35 -13.85
CA ASP A 153 -3.87 17.43 -14.45
C ASP A 153 -5.32 16.96 -14.75
N ARG A 154 -6.29 17.90 -14.60
CA ARG A 154 -7.69 17.67 -14.94
C ARG A 154 -8.10 18.20 -16.30
N LEU A 155 -7.19 18.83 -17.03
CA LEU A 155 -7.48 19.45 -18.35
C LEU A 155 -7.77 18.40 -19.43
N LEU A 156 -7.27 17.19 -19.29
CA LEU A 156 -7.70 16.08 -20.13
C LEU A 156 -8.98 15.49 -19.53
N PRO A 157 -10.07 15.37 -20.34
CA PRO A 157 -11.31 14.80 -19.85
C PRO A 157 -11.03 13.42 -19.27
N ALA A 158 -11.21 13.29 -17.96
CA ALA A 158 -11.23 11.99 -17.33
C ALA A 158 -12.36 11.22 -18.03
N ARG A 159 -12.01 10.29 -18.93
CA ARG A 159 -12.97 9.24 -19.26
C ARG A 159 -13.34 8.65 -17.91
N SER A 160 -14.59 8.90 -17.53
CA SER A 160 -15.17 8.52 -16.26
C SER A 160 -14.78 7.08 -15.90
N THR A 161 -13.71 6.94 -15.12
CA THR A 161 -13.41 5.70 -14.41
C THR A 161 -14.03 5.74 -13.01
N ALA A 162 -14.99 6.66 -12.80
CA ALA A 162 -15.95 6.58 -11.73
C ALA A 162 -16.98 5.47 -12.04
N SER A 163 -16.50 4.31 -12.41
CA SER A 163 -17.26 3.09 -12.23
C SER A 163 -17.01 2.67 -10.80
N ALA A 164 -18.01 2.91 -9.94
CA ALA A 164 -18.18 2.12 -8.73
C ALA A 164 -17.69 0.70 -9.01
N VAL A 165 -17.04 0.06 -8.04
CA VAL A 165 -16.58 -1.32 -8.08
C VAL A 165 -17.73 -2.23 -8.56
N SER A 166 -18.06 -2.18 -9.85
CA SER A 166 -18.89 -3.21 -10.46
C SER A 166 -17.94 -4.39 -10.64
N THR A 167 -18.23 -5.44 -9.95
CA THR A 167 -17.53 -6.72 -10.06
C THR A 167 -17.35 -7.04 -11.53
N PRO A 168 -16.13 -7.27 -12.04
CA PRO A 168 -15.94 -7.61 -13.43
C PRO A 168 -16.74 -8.87 -13.74
N ARG A 169 -17.51 -8.87 -14.83
CA ARG A 169 -18.31 -10.03 -15.26
C ARG A 169 -17.45 -11.23 -15.66
N ILE A 170 -16.17 -11.01 -15.93
CA ILE A 170 -15.23 -12.07 -16.30
C ILE A 170 -14.27 -12.28 -15.14
N ARG A 171 -14.33 -13.45 -14.55
CA ARG A 171 -13.36 -13.91 -13.56
C ARG A 171 -12.09 -14.33 -14.30
N VAL A 172 -11.07 -13.49 -14.29
CA VAL A 172 -9.76 -13.81 -14.84
C VAL A 172 -8.90 -14.35 -13.70
N GLU A 173 -8.54 -15.61 -13.78
CA GLU A 173 -7.58 -16.24 -12.87
C GLU A 173 -6.20 -16.21 -13.55
N PRO A 174 -5.21 -15.50 -12.99
CA PRO A 174 -3.86 -15.49 -13.54
C PRO A 174 -3.16 -16.82 -13.26
N ASP A 175 -2.48 -17.34 -14.27
CA ASP A 175 -1.61 -18.50 -14.16
C ASP A 175 -0.15 -18.07 -13.88
N ALA A 176 0.77 -19.04 -13.73
CA ALA A 176 2.18 -18.78 -13.49
C ALA A 176 2.83 -17.87 -14.55
N THR A 177 2.42 -18.03 -15.82
CA THR A 177 2.89 -17.19 -16.92
C THR A 177 2.39 -15.76 -16.81
N ASP A 178 1.14 -15.57 -16.39
CA ASP A 178 0.58 -14.24 -16.15
C ASP A 178 1.32 -13.54 -14.99
N LEU A 179 1.68 -14.29 -13.95
CA LEU A 179 2.48 -13.76 -12.83
C LEU A 179 3.88 -13.35 -13.29
N LEU A 180 4.54 -14.14 -14.13
CA LEU A 180 5.84 -13.80 -14.72
C LEU A 180 5.74 -12.52 -15.57
N LEU A 181 4.71 -12.39 -16.42
CA LEU A 181 4.45 -11.18 -17.20
C LEU A 181 4.26 -9.96 -16.29
N MET A 182 3.48 -10.09 -15.20
CA MET A 182 3.24 -9.00 -14.25
C MET A 182 4.53 -8.59 -13.53
N THR A 183 5.35 -9.54 -13.09
CA THR A 183 6.62 -9.27 -12.42
C THR A 183 7.61 -8.59 -13.37
N THR A 184 7.73 -9.07 -14.61
CA THR A 184 8.59 -8.47 -15.64
C THR A 184 8.17 -7.03 -15.96
N LEU A 185 6.88 -6.79 -16.13
CA LEU A 185 6.32 -5.44 -16.34
C LEU A 185 6.41 -4.55 -15.10
N GLY A 186 6.48 -5.14 -13.91
CA GLY A 186 6.73 -4.39 -12.68
C GLY A 186 8.10 -3.69 -12.69
N GLN A 187 9.08 -4.26 -13.40
CA GLN A 187 10.42 -3.67 -13.59
C GLN A 187 10.41 -2.61 -14.70
N ASP A 188 9.92 -2.99 -15.89
CA ASP A 188 9.76 -2.09 -17.04
C ASP A 188 8.34 -2.18 -17.64
N PRO A 189 7.45 -1.26 -17.26
CA PRO A 189 6.06 -1.26 -17.73
C PRO A 189 5.88 -0.99 -19.23
N ARG A 190 6.89 -0.46 -19.91
CA ARG A 190 6.87 -0.19 -21.34
C ARG A 190 7.64 -1.18 -22.19
N LEU A 191 8.14 -2.25 -21.58
CA LEU A 191 8.86 -3.30 -22.31
C LEU A 191 8.06 -3.73 -23.55
N PRO A 192 8.67 -3.74 -24.75
CA PRO A 192 8.00 -4.14 -25.98
C PRO A 192 7.40 -5.56 -25.88
N VAL A 193 6.29 -5.79 -26.58
CA VAL A 193 5.63 -7.11 -26.57
C VAL A 193 6.55 -8.20 -27.07
N VAL A 194 7.41 -7.89 -28.06
CA VAL A 194 8.41 -8.84 -28.60
C VAL A 194 9.40 -9.25 -27.52
N GLU A 195 9.95 -8.29 -26.79
CA GLU A 195 10.91 -8.55 -25.71
C GLU A 195 10.27 -9.28 -24.51
N LEU A 196 8.99 -8.98 -24.20
CA LEU A 196 8.21 -9.77 -23.24
C LEU A 196 8.02 -11.22 -23.70
N ALA A 197 7.77 -11.42 -25.01
CA ALA A 197 7.63 -12.73 -25.61
C ALA A 197 8.91 -13.56 -25.46
N ASP A 198 10.06 -12.96 -25.76
CA ASP A 198 11.38 -13.58 -25.62
C ASP A 198 11.68 -13.97 -24.16
N ARG A 199 11.34 -13.08 -23.18
CA ARG A 199 11.57 -13.33 -21.75
C ARG A 199 10.64 -14.37 -21.13
N THR A 200 9.51 -14.64 -21.76
CA THR A 200 8.47 -15.56 -21.24
C THR A 200 8.30 -16.82 -22.06
N ASP A 201 9.12 -17.01 -23.11
CA ASP A 201 9.04 -18.12 -24.08
C ASP A 201 7.62 -18.24 -24.69
N LEU A 202 7.05 -17.11 -25.07
CA LEU A 202 5.72 -17.02 -25.68
C LEU A 202 5.77 -16.32 -27.02
N SER A 203 4.75 -16.55 -27.88
CA SER A 203 4.58 -15.72 -29.07
C SER A 203 4.11 -14.29 -28.70
N PRO A 204 4.53 -13.25 -29.47
CA PRO A 204 4.07 -11.87 -29.27
C PRO A 204 2.54 -11.74 -29.25
N THR A 205 1.83 -12.49 -30.09
CA THR A 205 0.36 -12.53 -30.13
C THR A 205 -0.22 -13.06 -28.82
N THR A 206 0.38 -14.12 -28.25
CA THR A 206 -0.04 -14.68 -26.96
C THR A 206 0.17 -13.67 -25.83
N VAL A 207 1.32 -13.00 -25.79
CA VAL A 207 1.61 -11.93 -24.80
C VAL A 207 0.60 -10.81 -24.91
N ALA A 208 0.35 -10.26 -26.12
CA ALA A 208 -0.62 -9.20 -26.34
C ALA A 208 -2.03 -9.58 -25.86
N ARG A 209 -2.48 -10.80 -26.17
CA ARG A 209 -3.78 -11.32 -25.73
C ARG A 209 -3.86 -11.46 -24.22
N ARG A 210 -2.81 -11.98 -23.55
CA ARG A 210 -2.74 -12.12 -22.10
C ARG A 210 -2.78 -10.75 -21.41
N LEU A 211 -1.99 -9.79 -21.86
CA LEU A 211 -1.97 -8.43 -21.32
C LEU A 211 -3.34 -7.75 -21.47
N SER A 212 -4.00 -7.88 -22.61
CA SER A 212 -5.35 -7.37 -22.84
C SER A 212 -6.34 -8.00 -21.84
N ARG A 213 -6.29 -9.32 -21.66
CA ARG A 213 -7.13 -10.05 -20.70
C ARG A 213 -6.91 -9.60 -19.27
N LEU A 214 -5.65 -9.47 -18.81
CA LEU A 214 -5.30 -9.06 -17.46
C LEU A 214 -5.73 -7.62 -17.17
N THR A 215 -5.56 -6.73 -18.15
CA THR A 215 -5.95 -5.32 -18.01
C THR A 215 -7.47 -5.15 -18.01
N SER A 216 -8.19 -5.79 -18.96
CA SER A 216 -9.66 -5.71 -19.04
C SER A 216 -10.34 -6.41 -17.85
N GLY A 217 -9.76 -7.49 -17.35
CA GLY A 217 -10.20 -8.20 -16.16
C GLY A 217 -9.88 -7.48 -14.84
N ARG A 218 -9.21 -6.33 -14.89
CA ARG A 218 -8.75 -5.57 -13.72
C ARG A 218 -7.89 -6.40 -12.76
N VAL A 219 -7.12 -7.34 -13.29
CA VAL A 219 -6.11 -8.08 -12.53
C VAL A 219 -4.83 -7.27 -12.44
N LEU A 220 -4.49 -6.54 -13.51
CA LEU A 220 -3.32 -5.70 -13.63
C LEU A 220 -3.72 -4.22 -13.67
N ALA A 221 -3.14 -3.42 -12.79
CA ALA A 221 -3.24 -1.98 -12.80
C ALA A 221 -1.96 -1.34 -13.29
N TRP A 222 -2.13 -0.27 -14.04
CA TRP A 222 -1.06 0.60 -14.48
C TRP A 222 -1.08 1.88 -13.69
N ARG A 223 0.09 2.41 -13.39
CA ARG A 223 0.21 3.72 -12.73
C ARG A 223 1.34 4.51 -13.37
N CYS A 224 1.17 5.82 -13.41
CA CYS A 224 2.23 6.77 -13.72
C CYS A 224 2.34 7.73 -12.54
N ASP A 225 3.45 7.65 -11.84
CA ASP A 225 3.74 8.48 -10.69
C ASP A 225 4.75 9.57 -11.04
N VAL A 226 4.82 10.56 -10.17
CA VAL A 226 5.70 11.72 -10.30
C VAL A 226 6.42 12.00 -8.98
N ALA A 227 7.60 12.60 -9.06
CA ALA A 227 8.25 13.24 -7.94
C ALA A 227 7.36 14.39 -7.46
N ARG A 228 6.60 14.15 -6.37
CA ARG A 228 5.49 15.03 -5.95
C ARG A 228 5.92 16.48 -5.70
N VAL A 229 7.10 16.67 -5.11
CA VAL A 229 7.64 18.00 -4.81
C VAL A 229 7.87 18.77 -6.11
N ALA A 230 8.55 18.15 -7.08
CA ALA A 230 8.81 18.72 -8.40
C ALA A 230 7.52 18.99 -9.17
N ALA A 231 6.50 18.15 -9.02
CA ALA A 231 5.18 18.30 -9.65
C ALA A 231 4.26 19.31 -8.94
N GLY A 232 4.76 20.06 -7.94
CA GLY A 232 4.03 21.11 -7.25
C GLY A 232 3.10 20.63 -6.12
N TRP A 233 3.34 19.43 -5.58
CA TRP A 233 2.61 18.86 -4.44
C TRP A 233 3.56 18.51 -3.28
N PRO A 234 4.22 19.52 -2.65
CA PRO A 234 5.28 19.27 -1.68
C PRO A 234 4.80 18.62 -0.37
N VAL A 235 3.52 18.72 -0.04
CA VAL A 235 2.97 18.18 1.20
C VAL A 235 2.15 16.92 0.92
N SER A 236 2.43 15.86 1.65
CA SER A 236 1.60 14.66 1.73
C SER A 236 1.12 14.49 3.16
N ALA A 237 -0.19 14.40 3.35
CA ALA A 237 -0.79 14.22 4.67
C ALA A 237 -1.67 12.97 4.69
N HIS A 238 -1.77 12.39 5.88
CA HIS A 238 -2.55 11.19 6.16
C HIS A 238 -3.52 11.48 7.29
N LEU A 239 -4.77 11.08 7.12
CA LEU A 239 -5.82 11.28 8.09
C LEU A 239 -6.45 9.93 8.42
N TRP A 240 -6.60 9.67 9.70
CA TRP A 240 -7.41 8.59 10.24
C TRP A 240 -8.73 9.18 10.68
N GLY A 241 -9.82 8.51 10.38
CA GLY A 241 -11.14 8.99 10.71
C GLY A 241 -12.09 7.87 11.07
N TRP A 242 -13.16 8.27 11.73
CA TRP A 242 -14.27 7.41 12.08
C TRP A 242 -15.55 7.93 11.47
N LEU A 243 -16.34 7.01 10.91
CA LEU A 243 -17.65 7.25 10.31
C LEU A 243 -18.66 6.23 10.81
N PRO A 244 -19.94 6.62 11.04
CA PRO A 244 -21.02 5.65 11.13
C PRO A 244 -21.05 4.74 9.89
N GLN A 245 -21.24 3.43 10.09
CA GLN A 245 -21.12 2.44 9.01
C GLN A 245 -22.06 2.73 7.82
N GLU A 246 -23.26 3.20 8.08
CA GLU A 246 -24.26 3.57 7.09
C GLU A 246 -23.86 4.77 6.23
N ARG A 247 -22.94 5.61 6.72
CA ARG A 247 -22.44 6.81 6.03
C ARG A 247 -21.19 6.57 5.19
N VAL A 248 -20.48 5.48 5.42
CA VAL A 248 -19.19 5.18 4.76
C VAL A 248 -19.31 5.30 3.25
N ARG A 249 -20.31 4.67 2.62
CA ARG A 249 -20.47 4.69 1.16
C ARG A 249 -20.69 6.09 0.60
N GLN A 250 -21.52 6.90 1.26
CA GLN A 250 -21.85 8.26 0.81
C GLN A 250 -20.62 9.16 0.93
N VAL A 251 -19.98 9.17 2.09
CA VAL A 251 -18.83 10.05 2.39
C VAL A 251 -17.63 9.68 1.54
N THR A 252 -17.29 8.39 1.39
CA THR A 252 -16.16 7.96 0.58
C THR A 252 -16.35 8.30 -0.90
N ALA A 253 -17.59 8.26 -1.44
CA ALA A 253 -17.86 8.70 -2.80
C ALA A 253 -17.55 10.20 -3.01
N GLN A 254 -17.84 11.05 -2.01
CA GLN A 254 -17.49 12.47 -2.05
C GLN A 254 -15.99 12.70 -1.95
N LEU A 255 -15.28 11.97 -1.06
CA LEU A 255 -13.83 12.06 -0.89
C LEU A 255 -13.08 11.67 -2.15
N VAL A 256 -13.48 10.60 -2.82
CA VAL A 256 -12.86 10.12 -4.07
C VAL A 256 -12.92 11.19 -5.17
N GLY A 257 -13.93 12.06 -5.15
CA GLY A 257 -14.06 13.19 -6.08
C GLY A 257 -13.15 14.39 -5.78
N MET A 258 -12.46 14.43 -4.64
CA MET A 258 -11.56 15.54 -4.29
C MET A 258 -10.20 15.35 -4.96
N ARG A 259 -9.66 16.44 -5.53
CA ARG A 259 -8.41 16.42 -6.31
C ARG A 259 -7.20 16.02 -5.47
N GLU A 260 -7.20 16.38 -4.22
CA GLU A 260 -6.13 16.15 -3.26
C GLU A 260 -6.04 14.68 -2.82
N VAL A 261 -7.15 13.93 -2.89
CA VAL A 261 -7.23 12.57 -2.38
C VAL A 261 -6.47 11.60 -3.27
N ARG A 262 -5.46 10.97 -2.69
CA ARG A 262 -4.60 9.96 -3.32
C ARG A 262 -5.05 8.54 -2.99
N MET A 263 -5.47 8.33 -1.76
CA MET A 263 -5.96 7.05 -1.26
C MET A 263 -7.11 7.28 -0.29
N CYS A 264 -8.13 6.45 -0.38
CA CYS A 264 -9.24 6.40 0.56
C CYS A 264 -9.61 4.94 0.76
N VAL A 265 -9.51 4.46 2.00
CA VAL A 265 -9.62 3.05 2.34
C VAL A 265 -10.42 2.91 3.63
N SER A 266 -11.43 2.03 3.62
CA SER A 266 -12.04 1.57 4.87
C SER A 266 -11.16 0.52 5.53
N THR A 267 -10.99 0.62 6.85
CA THR A 267 -10.05 -0.20 7.61
C THR A 267 -10.69 -0.83 8.84
N THR A 268 -10.08 -1.89 9.35
CA THR A 268 -10.32 -2.37 10.71
C THR A 268 -9.62 -1.46 11.73
N GLY A 269 -10.00 -1.56 13.00
CA GLY A 269 -9.35 -0.83 14.10
C GLY A 269 -10.18 0.34 14.65
N PRO A 270 -9.57 1.22 15.45
CA PRO A 270 -10.30 2.30 16.12
C PRO A 270 -10.78 3.39 15.16
N SER A 271 -10.11 3.54 14.01
CA SER A 271 -10.52 4.39 12.90
C SER A 271 -10.93 3.50 11.74
N ASN A 272 -12.15 3.67 11.21
CA ASN A 272 -12.65 2.85 10.11
C ASN A 272 -12.44 3.45 8.73
N LEU A 273 -11.71 4.58 8.65
CA LEU A 273 -11.34 5.24 7.41
C LEU A 273 -9.90 5.77 7.48
N PHE A 274 -9.15 5.51 6.43
CA PHE A 274 -7.83 6.09 6.18
C PHE A 274 -7.84 6.87 4.86
N VAL A 275 -7.33 8.10 4.88
CA VAL A 275 -7.26 8.98 3.71
C VAL A 275 -5.85 9.54 3.57
N SER A 276 -5.25 9.41 2.39
CA SER A 276 -3.99 10.07 2.04
C SER A 276 -4.23 11.15 1.01
N VAL A 277 -3.67 12.33 1.23
CA VAL A 277 -3.83 13.52 0.38
C VAL A 277 -2.51 14.15 0.00
N TRP A 278 -2.47 14.76 -1.19
CA TRP A 278 -1.38 15.63 -1.62
C TRP A 278 -1.86 17.08 -1.64
N LEU A 279 -1.05 17.99 -1.14
CA LEU A 279 -1.36 19.40 -0.95
C LEU A 279 -0.21 20.27 -1.47
N ARG A 280 -0.52 21.50 -1.87
CA ARG A 280 0.46 22.45 -2.39
C ARG A 280 1.22 23.20 -1.30
N SER A 281 0.64 23.27 -0.09
CA SER A 281 1.26 23.90 1.07
C SER A 281 0.70 23.33 2.38
N MET A 282 1.36 23.61 3.51
CA MET A 282 0.84 23.25 4.82
C MET A 282 -0.48 23.98 5.16
N ARG A 283 -0.66 25.21 4.65
CA ARG A 283 -1.93 25.95 4.82
C ARG A 283 -3.12 25.25 4.15
N ASP A 284 -2.87 24.53 3.06
CA ASP A 284 -3.92 23.78 2.37
C ASP A 284 -4.45 22.60 3.19
N LEU A 285 -3.70 22.15 4.21
CA LEU A 285 -4.18 21.10 5.11
C LEU A 285 -5.37 21.58 5.92
N GLU A 286 -5.30 22.78 6.48
CA GLU A 286 -6.42 23.38 7.22
C GLU A 286 -7.62 23.65 6.28
N ALA A 287 -7.36 24.22 5.10
CA ALA A 287 -8.39 24.46 4.11
C ALA A 287 -9.03 23.15 3.61
N PHE A 288 -8.25 22.10 3.44
CA PHE A 288 -8.76 20.77 3.10
C PHE A 288 -9.65 20.21 4.21
N GLN A 289 -9.21 20.30 5.47
CA GLN A 289 -10.00 19.85 6.62
C GLN A 289 -11.31 20.63 6.79
N ALA A 290 -11.29 21.94 6.58
CA ALA A 290 -12.51 22.76 6.60
C ALA A 290 -13.50 22.33 5.51
N ARG A 291 -13.03 22.08 4.28
CA ARG A 291 -13.86 21.54 3.20
C ARG A 291 -14.37 20.13 3.52
N LEU A 292 -13.53 19.30 4.16
CA LEU A 292 -13.90 17.96 4.58
C LEU A 292 -15.02 18.02 5.63
N ALA A 293 -14.88 18.84 6.66
CA ALA A 293 -15.90 19.03 7.70
C ALA A 293 -17.23 19.56 7.13
N SER A 294 -17.17 20.45 6.14
CA SER A 294 -18.37 20.95 5.46
C SER A 294 -19.06 19.91 4.57
N ARG A 295 -18.30 19.04 3.91
CA ARG A 295 -18.84 18.02 2.98
C ARG A 295 -19.22 16.71 3.65
N ALA A 296 -18.57 16.38 4.73
CA ALA A 296 -18.71 15.14 5.46
C ALA A 296 -18.72 15.42 6.98
N PRO A 297 -19.75 16.12 7.49
CA PRO A 297 -19.82 16.50 8.91
C PRO A 297 -19.86 15.29 9.85
N GLU A 298 -20.25 14.13 9.34
CA GLU A 298 -20.30 12.88 10.10
C GLU A 298 -18.89 12.24 10.27
N LEU A 299 -17.88 12.69 9.50
CA LEU A 299 -16.52 12.19 9.60
C LEU A 299 -15.78 12.86 10.77
N THR A 300 -15.50 12.09 11.78
CA THR A 300 -14.60 12.51 12.85
C THR A 300 -13.17 12.17 12.49
N VAL A 301 -12.33 13.18 12.25
CA VAL A 301 -10.87 12.96 12.08
C VAL A 301 -10.28 12.65 13.46
N THR A 302 -9.83 11.43 13.65
CA THR A 302 -9.28 10.93 14.93
C THR A 302 -7.80 11.19 15.09
N ASP A 303 -7.06 11.22 13.95
CA ASP A 303 -5.63 11.51 13.94
C ASP A 303 -5.18 11.99 12.56
N ARG A 304 -4.02 12.67 12.52
CA ARG A 304 -3.40 13.18 11.30
C ARG A 304 -1.88 13.20 11.41
N ALA A 305 -1.21 12.93 10.29
CA ALA A 305 0.23 12.99 10.18
C ALA A 305 0.65 13.55 8.82
N VAL A 306 1.85 14.10 8.74
CA VAL A 306 2.48 14.59 7.52
C VAL A 306 3.67 13.71 7.17
N SER A 307 3.81 13.36 5.90
CA SER A 307 5.00 12.65 5.43
C SER A 307 6.22 13.56 5.51
N LEU A 308 7.22 13.14 6.26
CA LEU A 308 8.54 13.77 6.31
C LEU A 308 9.41 13.25 5.16
N TRP A 309 9.38 11.95 4.92
CA TRP A 309 10.03 11.33 3.77
C TRP A 309 9.23 10.10 3.32
N GLN A 310 8.94 10.02 2.04
CA GLN A 310 8.37 8.82 1.42
C GLN A 310 9.51 8.01 0.79
N LEU A 311 10.00 7.00 1.52
CA LEU A 311 11.14 6.17 1.09
C LEU A 311 10.78 5.21 -0.05
N LYS A 312 9.53 4.71 -0.05
CA LYS A 312 9.01 3.81 -1.10
C LYS A 312 7.62 4.23 -1.53
N LEU A 313 7.35 4.22 -2.83
CA LEU A 313 6.04 4.49 -3.43
C LEU A 313 5.77 3.51 -4.58
N GLY A 314 4.77 2.64 -4.40
CA GLY A 314 4.37 1.69 -5.45
C GLY A 314 5.51 0.82 -5.94
N GLY A 315 6.40 0.36 -5.04
CA GLY A 315 7.56 -0.44 -5.37
C GLY A 315 8.76 0.35 -5.92
N ARG A 316 8.77 1.67 -5.83
CA ARG A 316 9.90 2.52 -6.21
C ARG A 316 10.53 3.16 -4.98
N LEU A 317 11.84 3.02 -4.80
CA LEU A 317 12.59 3.72 -3.78
C LEU A 317 12.82 5.16 -4.22
N LEU A 318 12.63 6.09 -3.29
CA LEU A 318 12.70 7.52 -3.55
C LEU A 318 13.75 8.19 -2.66
N ASP A 319 14.41 9.21 -3.21
CA ASP A 319 15.24 10.13 -2.43
C ASP A 319 14.37 11.07 -1.56
N PRO A 320 14.96 11.91 -0.69
CA PRO A 320 14.23 12.86 0.13
C PRO A 320 13.39 13.87 -0.68
N GLU A 321 13.80 14.19 -1.90
CA GLU A 321 13.10 15.08 -2.83
C GLU A 321 11.95 14.37 -3.56
N GLY A 322 11.80 13.05 -3.36
CA GLY A 322 10.75 12.21 -3.95
C GLY A 322 11.06 11.76 -5.39
N ARG A 323 12.31 11.84 -5.83
CA ARG A 323 12.76 11.31 -7.13
C ARG A 323 13.00 9.81 -7.04
N ARG A 324 12.69 9.09 -8.10
CA ARG A 324 12.92 7.66 -8.18
C ARG A 324 14.42 7.33 -8.23
N LEU A 325 14.88 6.47 -7.33
CA LEU A 325 16.23 5.90 -7.32
C LEU A 325 16.25 4.56 -8.05
N ARG A 326 15.55 3.56 -7.52
CA ARG A 326 15.49 2.20 -8.07
C ARG A 326 14.12 1.57 -7.87
N SER A 327 13.89 0.44 -8.53
CA SER A 327 12.63 -0.32 -8.45
C SER A 327 12.85 -1.60 -7.63
N ILE A 328 11.89 -1.89 -6.75
CA ILE A 328 11.72 -3.20 -6.12
C ILE A 328 10.50 -3.83 -6.78
N PRO A 329 10.64 -4.94 -7.51
CA PRO A 329 9.49 -5.62 -8.09
C PRO A 329 8.48 -6.01 -7.01
N LEU A 330 7.20 -5.67 -7.23
CA LEU A 330 6.15 -6.02 -6.28
C LEU A 330 5.73 -7.48 -6.48
N SER A 331 5.72 -8.23 -5.39
CA SER A 331 5.24 -9.61 -5.34
C SER A 331 4.35 -9.80 -4.12
N LEU A 332 3.15 -10.32 -4.32
CA LEU A 332 2.26 -10.70 -3.22
C LEU A 332 2.56 -12.11 -2.70
N TRP A 333 3.51 -12.80 -3.30
CA TRP A 333 3.97 -14.14 -2.92
C TRP A 333 5.46 -14.11 -2.58
N PRO A 334 5.86 -13.50 -1.45
CA PRO A 334 7.23 -13.70 -1.00
C PRO A 334 7.41 -15.18 -0.66
N GLU A 335 8.51 -15.75 -1.07
CA GLU A 335 8.99 -17.04 -0.53
C GLU A 335 8.90 -16.96 0.98
N GLN A 336 8.47 -18.05 1.64
CA GLN A 336 8.15 -18.04 3.07
C GLN A 336 9.40 -18.29 3.92
N PRO A 337 10.19 -17.27 4.29
CA PRO A 337 11.37 -17.49 5.13
C PRO A 337 11.04 -17.90 6.57
N ALA A 338 9.77 -17.83 6.96
CA ALA A 338 9.35 -18.00 8.35
C ALA A 338 8.59 -19.31 8.64
N ALA A 339 8.55 -20.27 7.70
CA ALA A 339 7.87 -21.54 7.92
C ALA A 339 8.45 -22.29 9.12
N ASP A 340 9.78 -22.37 9.24
CA ASP A 340 10.46 -23.07 10.32
C ASP A 340 10.20 -22.40 11.68
N THR A 341 10.21 -21.07 11.74
CA THR A 341 9.93 -20.32 12.97
C THR A 341 8.46 -20.46 13.39
N GLN A 342 7.53 -20.47 12.42
CA GLN A 342 6.13 -20.73 12.70
C GLN A 342 5.92 -22.16 13.22
N ASN A 343 6.57 -23.15 12.61
CA ASN A 343 6.52 -24.54 13.07
C ASN A 343 7.04 -24.68 14.49
N ALA A 344 8.13 -24.00 14.85
CA ALA A 344 8.64 -23.98 16.22
C ALA A 344 7.63 -23.41 17.24
N VAL A 345 6.84 -22.39 16.86
CA VAL A 345 5.74 -21.89 17.71
C VAL A 345 4.64 -22.94 17.84
N VAL A 346 4.22 -23.56 16.73
CA VAL A 346 3.20 -24.62 16.74
C VAL A 346 3.64 -25.79 17.61
N ASP A 347 4.91 -26.18 17.53
CA ASP A 347 5.44 -27.27 18.35
C ASP A 347 5.46 -26.90 19.84
N ARG A 348 5.82 -25.67 20.19
CA ARG A 348 5.69 -25.18 21.57
C ARG A 348 4.24 -25.25 22.07
N LEU A 349 3.27 -24.81 21.25
CA LEU A 349 1.85 -24.86 21.60
C LEU A 349 1.34 -26.29 21.76
N ARG A 350 1.86 -27.26 21.00
CA ARG A 350 1.53 -28.70 21.17
C ARG A 350 2.07 -29.29 22.46
N HIS A 351 3.22 -28.81 22.90
CA HIS A 351 3.91 -29.34 24.08
C HIS A 351 3.64 -28.56 25.38
N SER A 352 2.99 -27.41 25.33
CA SER A 352 2.66 -26.56 26.47
C SER A 352 1.53 -27.11 27.38
N HIS A 353 0.99 -28.31 27.11
CA HIS A 353 -0.02 -28.95 27.94
C HIS A 353 0.53 -29.56 29.26
N HIS A 354 1.81 -29.36 29.56
CA HIS A 354 2.37 -29.65 30.89
C HIS A 354 2.65 -28.35 31.65
N ALA A 355 1.57 -27.62 32.01
CA ALA A 355 1.69 -26.66 33.09
C ALA A 355 2.07 -27.48 34.36
N PRO A 356 3.11 -27.10 35.12
CA PRO A 356 3.33 -27.71 36.42
C PRO A 356 2.06 -27.51 37.25
N PRO A 357 1.69 -28.54 38.08
CA PRO A 357 0.51 -28.41 38.92
C PRO A 357 0.62 -27.13 39.74
N HIS A 358 -0.50 -26.42 39.86
CA HIS A 358 -0.58 -25.17 40.61
C HIS A 358 0.02 -25.42 42.01
N PRO A 359 0.81 -24.52 42.62
CA PRO A 359 1.42 -24.71 43.95
C PRO A 359 0.39 -25.03 45.05
N GLU A 360 -0.89 -24.79 44.82
CA GLU A 360 -2.01 -25.14 45.69
C GLU A 360 -2.35 -26.65 45.73
N ASP A 361 -1.96 -27.43 44.71
CA ASP A 361 -2.14 -28.88 44.67
C ASP A 361 -1.00 -29.65 45.34
N ALA A 362 0.10 -28.99 45.64
CA ALA A 362 1.16 -29.54 46.49
C ALA A 362 0.71 -29.31 47.95
N GLY A 363 -0.02 -30.28 48.49
CA GLY A 363 -0.53 -30.25 49.87
C GLY A 363 0.54 -29.78 50.85
N ILE A 364 0.35 -28.56 51.34
CA ILE A 364 1.11 -28.03 52.48
C ILE A 364 0.74 -28.92 53.69
N ARG A 365 1.51 -29.97 53.95
CA ARG A 365 1.54 -30.60 55.27
C ARG A 365 2.25 -29.59 56.17
N GLY A 366 1.45 -28.86 56.94
CA GLY A 366 1.98 -28.05 58.04
C GLY A 366 2.74 -28.95 59.07
N PRO A 367 3.73 -28.39 59.78
CA PRO A 367 4.57 -29.15 60.70
C PRO A 367 3.87 -29.60 62.01
N ASP A 368 2.57 -29.40 62.16
CA ASP A 368 1.85 -29.80 63.35
C ASP A 368 0.67 -30.71 63.01
N GLY A 369 0.86 -32.03 63.40
CA GLY A 369 -0.10 -33.12 63.24
C GLY A 369 -1.28 -33.03 64.18
N ARG A 370 -2.13 -32.00 64.11
CA ARG A 370 -3.39 -31.96 64.85
C ARG A 370 -4.58 -31.87 63.87
N GLN A 371 -5.36 -32.96 63.88
CA GLN A 371 -6.66 -33.02 63.26
C GLN A 371 -7.63 -32.00 63.89
N PRO A 372 -8.39 -31.21 63.16
CA PRO A 372 -9.48 -30.40 63.72
C PRO A 372 -10.64 -31.31 64.09
N LYS A 373 -11.07 -31.22 65.37
CA LYS A 373 -12.27 -31.90 65.93
C LYS A 373 -13.53 -31.40 65.19
N GLN A 374 -14.32 -32.32 64.70
CA GLN A 374 -15.66 -32.05 64.17
C GLN A 374 -16.54 -31.39 65.25
N PRO A 375 -17.31 -30.35 64.96
CA PRO A 375 -18.29 -29.79 65.86
C PRO A 375 -19.51 -30.75 65.98
N GLY A 376 -19.85 -31.13 67.18
CA GLY A 376 -20.94 -32.02 67.50
C GLY A 376 -22.32 -31.51 67.10
N ARG A 377 -23.13 -32.40 66.54
CA ARG A 377 -24.58 -32.24 66.41
C ARG A 377 -25.22 -32.13 67.77
N LYS A 378 -25.97 -31.06 68.06
CA LYS A 378 -26.96 -31.04 69.19
C LYS A 378 -28.31 -31.56 68.68
N PRO A 379 -29.02 -32.34 69.40
CA PRO A 379 -30.36 -32.77 69.13
C PRO A 379 -31.38 -31.76 69.69
N GLY A 380 -32.48 -31.54 68.97
CA GLY A 380 -33.61 -30.71 69.30
C GLY A 380 -34.47 -30.44 68.07
#